data_937510c02c2ecd0945380d598006fc0a
#
_entry.id   937510c02c2ecd0945380d598006fc0a
#
_cell.length_a   1.000
_cell.length_b   1.000
_cell.length_c   1.000
_cell.angle_alpha   90.00
_cell.angle_beta   90.00
_cell.angle_gamma   90.00
#
_symmetry.space_group_name_H-M   'P 1'
#
loop_
_entity.id
_entity.type
_entity.pdbx_description
1 polymer ?
#
loop_
_entity_poly.entity_id
_entity_poly.type
_entity_poly.pdbx_seq_one_letter_code
_entity_poly.pdbx_strand_id
1 'polypeptide(L)'
;MGAKVDKTVLIIEKQPNYTQLLVKQIMFAGLRPLVAVTGTGGLRKVEECRPDLILLEMELTDMDGLDFVLTLRRKPEADRIPIVAMSSFPHMKAKALQGGCNEFLLKPIKMIDLMQHVKKFLRDEAKAGSV
;
A
#
# COMPACT_ATOMS: atom_id res chain seq x y z
N MET A 1 19.16 10.28 19.10
CA MET A 1 18.64 9.81 18.83
C MET A 1 17.76 9.94 18.26
N GLY A 2 17.74 10.38 17.71
CA GLY A 2 16.58 10.52 17.02
C GLY A 2 15.75 9.35 17.14
N ALA A 3 14.72 9.55 17.80
CA ALA A 3 13.78 8.48 17.91
C ALA A 3 13.43 8.03 16.52
N LYS A 4 13.45 6.76 16.33
CA LYS A 4 13.04 6.21 15.08
C LYS A 4 11.56 6.45 14.88
N VAL A 5 11.22 7.02 13.74
CA VAL A 5 9.83 7.21 13.38
C VAL A 5 9.29 5.88 12.85
N ASP A 6 8.10 5.50 13.31
CA ASP A 6 7.47 4.28 12.83
C ASP A 6 7.20 4.38 11.33
N LYS A 7 7.43 3.29 10.64
CA LYS A 7 7.05 3.20 9.23
C LYS A 7 5.54 3.19 9.11
N THR A 8 5.05 3.87 8.09
CA THR A 8 3.62 4.03 7.86
C THR A 8 3.18 3.26 6.63
N VAL A 9 2.00 2.65 6.74
CA VAL A 9 1.37 1.90 5.66
C VAL A 9 0.00 2.49 5.41
N LEU A 10 -0.21 3.01 4.21
CA LEU A 10 -1.51 3.55 3.82
C LEU A 10 -2.35 2.43 3.22
N ILE A 11 -3.50 2.21 3.80
CA ILE A 11 -4.46 1.21 3.35
C ILE A 11 -5.59 1.93 2.65
N ILE A 12 -5.75 1.68 1.35
CA ILE A 12 -6.85 2.26 0.57
C ILE A 12 -7.79 1.12 0.22
N GLU A 13 -8.89 1.04 0.93
CA GLU A 13 -9.80 -0.09 0.87
C GLU A 13 -11.21 0.37 1.18
N LYS A 14 -12.18 0.01 0.34
CA LYS A 14 -13.56 0.42 0.51
C LYS A 14 -14.36 -0.46 1.44
N GLN A 15 -13.93 -1.70 1.66
CA GLN A 15 -14.69 -2.66 2.46
C GLN A 15 -14.20 -2.63 3.91
N PRO A 16 -15.09 -2.25 4.87
CA PRO A 16 -14.66 -2.10 6.27
C PRO A 16 -14.06 -3.35 6.88
N ASN A 17 -14.59 -4.53 6.52
CA ASN A 17 -14.08 -5.77 7.07
C ASN A 17 -12.63 -6.00 6.68
N TYR A 18 -12.30 -5.74 5.42
CA TYR A 18 -10.92 -5.87 4.96
C TYR A 18 -10.03 -4.83 5.60
N THR A 19 -10.51 -3.60 5.69
CA THR A 19 -9.75 -2.52 6.31
C THR A 19 -9.37 -2.90 7.74
N GLN A 20 -10.33 -3.37 8.53
CA GLN A 20 -10.08 -3.74 9.91
C GLN A 20 -9.04 -4.85 10.01
N LEU A 21 -9.14 -5.84 9.15
CA LEU A 21 -8.20 -6.95 9.14
C LEU A 21 -6.78 -6.46 8.81
N LEU A 22 -6.67 -5.63 7.79
CA LEU A 22 -5.36 -5.10 7.38
C LEU A 22 -4.77 -4.20 8.46
N VAL A 23 -5.59 -3.35 9.06
CA VAL A 23 -5.12 -2.47 10.14
C VAL A 23 -4.53 -3.30 11.28
N LYS A 24 -5.22 -4.36 11.68
CA LYS A 24 -4.73 -5.22 12.77
C LYS A 24 -3.39 -5.85 12.42
N GLN A 25 -3.25 -6.34 11.20
CA GLN A 25 -2.00 -6.97 10.77
C GLN A 25 -0.85 -5.97 10.77
N ILE A 26 -1.10 -4.76 10.27
CA ILE A 26 -0.08 -3.73 10.22
C ILE A 26 0.34 -3.31 11.63
N MET A 27 -0.63 -3.10 12.52
CA MET A 27 -0.32 -2.73 13.90
C MET A 27 0.43 -3.84 14.62
N PHE A 28 0.02 -5.08 14.38
CA PHE A 28 0.66 -6.23 15.02
C PHE A 28 2.14 -6.34 14.60
N ALA A 29 2.46 -5.88 13.41
CA ALA A 29 3.83 -5.89 12.92
C ALA A 29 4.65 -4.69 13.41
N GLY A 30 4.06 -3.84 14.26
CA GLY A 30 4.78 -2.67 14.78
C GLY A 30 4.78 -1.49 13.81
N LEU A 31 3.90 -1.49 12.84
CA LEU A 31 3.82 -0.44 11.83
C LEU A 31 2.61 0.44 12.09
N ARG A 32 2.63 1.63 11.53
CA ARG A 32 1.55 2.60 11.73
C ARG A 32 0.60 2.57 10.52
N PRO A 33 -0.67 2.19 10.71
CA PRO A 33 -1.62 2.19 9.60
C PRO A 33 -2.25 3.56 9.42
N LEU A 34 -2.43 3.94 8.16
CA LEU A 34 -3.24 5.07 7.75
C LEU A 34 -4.32 4.49 6.85
N VAL A 35 -5.52 5.06 6.89
CA VAL A 35 -6.65 4.49 6.16
C VAL A 35 -7.32 5.55 5.30
N ALA A 36 -7.65 5.16 4.07
CA ALA A 36 -8.53 5.92 3.20
C ALA A 36 -9.51 4.95 2.57
N VAL A 37 -10.76 5.39 2.39
CA VAL A 37 -11.79 4.51 1.82
C VAL A 37 -12.04 4.81 0.34
N THR A 38 -11.44 5.88 -0.19
CA THR A 38 -11.56 6.26 -1.59
C THR A 38 -10.19 6.57 -2.17
N GLY A 39 -10.12 6.59 -3.49
CA GLY A 39 -8.88 6.97 -4.17
C GLY A 39 -8.52 8.42 -3.91
N THR A 40 -9.51 9.30 -3.94
CA THR A 40 -9.27 10.73 -3.65
C THR A 40 -8.72 10.91 -2.25
N GLY A 41 -9.32 10.22 -1.27
CA GLY A 41 -8.82 10.26 0.09
C GLY A 41 -7.41 9.71 0.20
N GLY A 42 -7.12 8.67 -0.57
CA GLY A 42 -5.78 8.09 -0.61
C GLY A 42 -4.74 9.05 -1.14
N LEU A 43 -5.05 9.74 -2.24
CA LEU A 43 -4.13 10.72 -2.79
C LEU A 43 -3.85 11.84 -1.80
N ARG A 44 -4.89 12.28 -1.08
CA ARG A 44 -4.72 13.30 -0.06
C ARG A 44 -3.80 12.82 1.06
N LYS A 45 -3.99 11.57 1.50
CA LYS A 45 -3.14 11.00 2.54
C LYS A 45 -1.69 10.90 2.09
N VAL A 46 -1.46 10.57 0.84
CA VAL A 46 -0.09 10.53 0.32
C VAL A 46 0.57 11.90 0.45
N GLU A 47 -0.14 12.96 0.07
CA GLU A 47 0.41 14.31 0.16
C GLU A 47 0.67 14.72 1.60
N GLU A 48 -0.25 14.40 2.49
CA GLU A 48 -0.17 14.83 3.89
C GLU A 48 0.86 14.05 4.69
N CYS A 49 0.94 12.75 4.45
CA CYS A 49 1.64 11.85 5.35
C CYS A 49 2.83 11.13 4.73
N ARG A 50 2.92 11.08 3.41
CA ARG A 50 4.01 10.41 2.70
C ARG A 50 4.28 9.02 3.25
N PRO A 51 3.35 8.08 3.03
CA PRO A 51 3.50 6.74 3.57
C PRO A 51 4.68 6.00 2.96
N ASP A 52 5.16 5.01 3.69
CA ASP A 52 6.28 4.18 3.24
C ASP A 52 5.84 3.04 2.34
N LEU A 53 4.57 2.70 2.38
CA LEU A 53 3.98 1.63 1.58
C LEU A 53 2.49 1.90 1.41
N ILE A 54 1.96 1.54 0.25
CA ILE A 54 0.52 1.65 -0.01
C ILE A 54 -0.04 0.27 -0.32
N LEU A 55 -1.09 -0.11 0.39
CA LEU A 55 -1.91 -1.28 0.08
C LEU A 55 -3.15 -0.74 -0.61
N LEU A 56 -3.33 -1.10 -1.88
CA LEU A 56 -4.33 -0.45 -2.73
C LEU A 56 -5.35 -1.43 -3.28
N GLU A 57 -6.61 -1.26 -2.89
CA GLU A 57 -7.72 -1.95 -3.55
C GLU A 57 -7.89 -1.37 -4.95
N MET A 58 -7.89 -2.24 -5.97
CA MET A 58 -7.98 -1.76 -7.35
C MET A 58 -9.39 -1.35 -7.74
N GLU A 59 -10.41 -1.94 -7.13
CA GLU A 59 -11.81 -1.61 -7.43
C GLU A 59 -12.35 -0.62 -6.39
N LEU A 60 -12.04 0.66 -6.58
CA LEU A 60 -12.52 1.71 -5.69
C LEU A 60 -13.83 2.30 -6.22
N THR A 61 -14.51 3.09 -5.39
CA THR A 61 -15.82 3.63 -5.76
C THR A 61 -15.73 4.91 -6.59
N ASP A 62 -14.68 5.70 -6.37
CA ASP A 62 -14.56 7.00 -7.01
C ASP A 62 -13.58 7.03 -8.18
N MET A 63 -12.76 6.02 -8.31
CA MET A 63 -11.82 5.91 -9.44
C MET A 63 -11.31 4.49 -9.52
N ASP A 64 -10.76 4.11 -10.67
CA ASP A 64 -10.05 2.85 -10.79
C ASP A 64 -8.73 2.93 -10.05
N GLY A 65 -8.33 1.81 -9.44
CA GLY A 65 -7.02 1.75 -8.82
C GLY A 65 -5.89 2.06 -9.79
N LEU A 66 -6.06 1.68 -11.05
CA LEU A 66 -5.06 1.98 -12.06
C LEU A 66 -4.88 3.48 -12.24
N ASP A 67 -5.99 4.24 -12.25
CA ASP A 67 -5.91 5.69 -12.34
C ASP A 67 -5.19 6.27 -11.13
N PHE A 68 -5.43 5.72 -9.95
CA PHE A 68 -4.72 6.13 -8.76
C PHE A 68 -3.21 5.95 -8.94
N VAL A 69 -2.80 4.76 -9.41
CA VAL A 69 -1.38 4.45 -9.58
C VAL A 69 -0.75 5.39 -10.61
N LEU A 70 -1.42 5.60 -11.73
CA LEU A 70 -0.88 6.47 -12.78
C LEU A 70 -0.73 7.89 -12.27
N THR A 71 -1.71 8.38 -11.52
CA THR A 71 -1.63 9.70 -10.93
C THR A 71 -0.45 9.82 -9.97
N LEU A 72 -0.28 8.81 -9.12
CA LEU A 72 0.78 8.82 -8.13
C LEU A 72 2.15 8.78 -8.78
N ARG A 73 2.32 7.95 -9.81
CA ARG A 73 3.62 7.78 -10.45
C ARG A 73 4.09 9.02 -11.22
N ARG A 74 3.19 9.97 -11.48
CA ARG A 74 3.56 11.23 -12.10
C ARG A 74 4.07 12.26 -11.10
N LYS A 75 3.93 12.00 -9.80
CA LYS A 75 4.35 12.94 -8.76
C LYS A 75 5.77 12.58 -8.32
N PRO A 76 6.75 13.47 -8.53
CA PRO A 76 8.14 13.14 -8.19
C PRO A 76 8.34 12.77 -6.73
N GLU A 77 7.58 13.40 -5.84
CA GLU A 77 7.70 13.14 -4.41
C GLU A 77 7.10 11.79 -3.99
N ALA A 78 6.34 11.14 -4.87
CA ALA A 78 5.63 9.92 -4.52
C ALA A 78 5.86 8.78 -5.50
N ASP A 79 6.68 9.00 -6.52
CA ASP A 79 6.82 8.01 -7.61
C ASP A 79 7.57 6.76 -7.16
N ARG A 80 8.21 6.78 -6.00
CA ARG A 80 8.95 5.63 -5.49
C ARG A 80 8.26 4.89 -4.36
N ILE A 81 7.10 5.36 -3.92
CA ILE A 81 6.39 4.67 -2.85
C ILE A 81 5.93 3.33 -3.39
N PRO A 82 6.30 2.21 -2.74
CA PRO A 82 5.86 0.90 -3.22
C PRO A 82 4.36 0.74 -3.03
N ILE A 83 3.74 0.07 -4.00
CA ILE A 83 2.31 -0.19 -4.00
C ILE A 83 2.09 -1.68 -4.16
N VAL A 84 1.36 -2.27 -3.21
CA VAL A 84 0.86 -3.63 -3.32
C VAL A 84 -0.61 -3.53 -3.67
N ALA A 85 -0.95 -3.97 -4.88
CA ALA A 85 -2.34 -3.94 -5.36
C ALA A 85 -3.10 -5.14 -4.83
N MET A 86 -4.40 -4.94 -4.57
CA MET A 86 -5.30 -5.99 -4.10
C MET A 86 -6.53 -5.98 -4.97
N SER A 87 -6.99 -7.16 -5.39
CA SER A 87 -8.18 -7.26 -6.23
C SER A 87 -8.78 -8.64 -6.12
N SER A 88 -10.10 -8.73 -6.33
CA SER A 88 -10.78 -10.03 -6.45
C SER A 88 -10.71 -10.60 -7.86
N PHE A 89 -10.13 -9.86 -8.80
CA PHE A 89 -10.12 -10.23 -10.21
C PHE A 89 -8.71 -10.57 -10.67
N PRO A 90 -8.46 -11.85 -11.04
CA PRO A 90 -7.10 -12.26 -11.46
C PRO A 90 -6.58 -11.50 -12.67
N HIS A 91 -7.47 -11.08 -13.58
CA HIS A 91 -7.04 -10.38 -14.79
C HIS A 91 -6.49 -8.98 -14.49
N MET A 92 -6.68 -8.47 -13.27
CA MET A 92 -6.12 -7.18 -12.89
C MET A 92 -4.62 -7.22 -12.63
N LYS A 93 -4.06 -8.42 -12.47
CA LYS A 93 -2.64 -8.53 -12.11
C LYS A 93 -1.73 -7.88 -13.14
N ALA A 94 -1.90 -8.24 -14.41
CA ALA A 94 -1.04 -7.69 -15.46
C ALA A 94 -1.19 -6.18 -15.55
N LYS A 95 -2.43 -5.68 -15.49
CA LYS A 95 -2.68 -4.25 -15.57
C LYS A 95 -2.06 -3.49 -14.41
N ALA A 96 -2.18 -4.04 -13.21
CA ALA A 96 -1.64 -3.39 -12.02
C ALA A 96 -0.12 -3.29 -12.11
N LEU A 97 0.54 -4.38 -12.45
CA LEU A 97 2.00 -4.39 -12.53
C LEU A 97 2.50 -3.50 -13.67
N GLN A 98 1.85 -3.55 -14.82
CA GLN A 98 2.24 -2.69 -15.95
C GLN A 98 2.03 -1.21 -15.63
N GLY A 99 1.01 -0.91 -14.83
CA GLY A 99 0.69 0.46 -14.47
C GLY A 99 1.62 1.06 -13.43
N GLY A 100 2.42 0.24 -12.76
CA GLY A 100 3.38 0.75 -11.80
C GLY A 100 3.24 0.22 -10.38
N CYS A 101 2.37 -0.76 -10.15
CA CYS A 101 2.31 -1.44 -8.86
C CYS A 101 3.50 -2.37 -8.73
N ASN A 102 3.98 -2.52 -7.50
CA ASN A 102 5.15 -3.37 -7.23
C ASN A 102 4.79 -4.83 -7.06
N GLU A 103 3.60 -5.10 -6.51
CA GLU A 103 3.11 -6.45 -6.30
C GLU A 103 1.60 -6.48 -6.42
N PHE A 104 1.07 -7.69 -6.56
CA PHE A 104 -0.36 -7.91 -6.69
C PHE A 104 -0.79 -9.09 -5.82
N LEU A 105 -1.85 -8.91 -5.04
CA LEU A 105 -2.42 -9.96 -4.21
C LEU A 105 -3.88 -10.17 -4.60
N LEU A 106 -4.22 -11.42 -4.90
CA LEU A 106 -5.59 -11.79 -5.23
C LEU A 106 -6.38 -12.03 -3.94
N LYS A 107 -7.57 -11.45 -3.87
CA LYS A 107 -8.47 -11.70 -2.74
C LYS A 107 -9.16 -13.05 -2.92
N PRO A 108 -9.42 -13.79 -1.83
CA PRO A 108 -9.11 -13.46 -0.43
C PRO A 108 -7.62 -13.56 -0.15
N ILE A 109 -7.10 -12.54 0.51
CA ILE A 109 -5.66 -12.42 0.72
C ILE A 109 -5.23 -13.32 1.87
N LYS A 110 -4.16 -14.08 1.65
CA LYS A 110 -3.52 -14.82 2.72
C LYS A 110 -2.62 -13.85 3.48
N MET A 111 -2.83 -13.72 4.77
CA MET A 111 -2.09 -12.74 5.56
C MET A 111 -0.59 -13.01 5.55
N ILE A 112 -0.18 -14.26 5.46
CA ILE A 112 1.25 -14.56 5.40
C ILE A 112 1.88 -13.97 4.13
N ASP A 113 1.17 -14.06 3.00
CA ASP A 113 1.67 -13.47 1.75
C ASP A 113 1.73 -11.97 1.84
N LEU A 114 0.68 -11.35 2.38
CA LEU A 114 0.66 -9.91 2.57
C LEU A 114 1.84 -9.44 3.41
N MET A 115 2.07 -10.10 4.53
CA MET A 115 3.11 -9.66 5.44
C MET A 115 4.51 -9.91 4.89
N GLN A 116 4.67 -10.90 4.02
CA GLN A 116 5.95 -11.07 3.32
C GLN A 116 6.25 -9.87 2.44
N HIS A 117 5.25 -9.38 1.70
CA HIS A 117 5.45 -8.20 0.86
C HIS A 117 5.68 -6.95 1.71
N VAL A 118 4.91 -6.80 2.79
CA VAL A 118 5.07 -5.65 3.67
C VAL A 118 6.50 -5.60 4.21
N LYS A 119 6.99 -6.72 4.70
CA LYS A 119 8.35 -6.78 5.24
C LYS A 119 9.39 -6.52 4.17
N LYS A 120 9.16 -7.03 2.97
CA LYS A 120 10.08 -6.85 1.85
C LYS A 120 10.27 -5.36 1.53
N PHE A 121 9.17 -4.61 1.46
CA PHE A 121 9.24 -3.21 1.06
C PHE A 121 9.59 -2.27 2.20
N LEU A 122 9.39 -2.69 3.45
CA LEU A 122 9.68 -1.85 4.60
C LEU A 122 10.94 -2.31 5.33
N ARG A 123 11.82 -3.00 4.60
CA ARG A 123 13.08 -3.44 5.18
C ARG A 123 13.86 -2.22 5.64
N ASP A 124 14.46 -2.36 6.80
CA ASP A 124 15.24 -1.31 7.40
C ASP A 124 16.42 -0.95 6.49
N GLU A 125 16.56 0.32 6.16
CA GLU A 125 17.64 0.78 5.33
C GLU A 125 19.00 0.61 6.00
N ALA A 126 19.03 0.77 7.30
CA ALA A 126 20.28 0.56 8.04
C ALA A 126 20.75 -0.88 7.89
N LYS A 127 19.82 -1.83 7.93
CA LYS A 127 20.15 -3.22 7.73
C LYS A 127 20.65 -3.47 6.30
N ALA A 128 19.98 -2.87 5.33
CA ALA A 128 20.41 -3.01 3.93
C ALA A 128 21.78 -2.40 3.72
N GLY A 129 22.06 -1.28 4.37
CA GLY A 129 23.33 -0.59 4.22
C GLY A 129 24.46 -1.25 4.96
N SER A 130 24.18 -2.13 5.87
CA SER A 130 25.22 -2.77 6.69
C SER A 130 25.83 -4.00 6.03
N VAL A 131 25.37 -4.34 4.89
CA VAL A 131 25.86 -5.54 4.19
C VAL A 131 27.29 -5.39 3.69
#